data_71f15580b316d658e8f22bc2df0be52a
#
_entry.id   71f15580b316d658e8f22bc2df0be52a
#
_cell.length_a   1.000
_cell.length_b   1.000
_cell.length_c   1.000
_cell.angle_alpha   90.00
_cell.angle_beta   90.00
_cell.angle_gamma   90.00
#
_symmetry.space_group_name_H-M   'P 1'
#
loop_
_entity.id
_entity.type
_entity.pdbx_description
1 polymer ?
#
loop_
_entity_poly.entity_id
_entity_poly.type
_entity_poly.pdbx_seq_one_letter_code
_entity_poly.pdbx_strand_id
1 'polypeptide(L)'
;LHLSIRRQRQMCIRDSTSDCAEYDKYIYDLKDSEIYKHLTDKSLALEYNGKIASVANCYECYGIIYNKAILEKYCSNYSGAVIKSVDDIKDLDTLEKVATDINEHVDDINKACDLHLTEAFASAGLDSGSNWRFTGHLAGLALYYEFKDAGCDLTAGQKEVTGKYMDNFKRVWDMYTNTSAADKATLDSGSLNAESELGMEEAVFYQNGDWEYANFADDNENGYTVKQSDLSMMPIYFGVDDENEGLAVGTENHWTVNAKADQKDIDATLEFLNWVITSDDGRDAIVNKMGLSAPFDTFTGDYESKNAFANVASELAKEGKTSVAWSFNATPSVDDWR
;
A
#
# COMPACT_ATOMS: atom_id res chain seq x y z
N LEU A 1 -7.42 -29.62 -20.50
CA LEU A 1 -6.65 -29.55 -19.23
C LEU A 1 -6.27 -28.10 -18.83
N HIS A 2 -5.91 -27.22 -19.78
CA HIS A 2 -5.53 -25.83 -19.46
C HIS A 2 -6.69 -24.92 -19.00
N LEU A 3 -7.91 -25.20 -19.36
CA LEU A 3 -9.10 -24.42 -18.95
C LEU A 3 -9.56 -24.75 -17.53
N SER A 4 -9.34 -25.98 -17.05
CA SER A 4 -9.68 -26.36 -15.67
C SER A 4 -8.71 -25.77 -14.64
N ILE A 5 -7.43 -25.64 -15.00
CA ILE A 5 -6.40 -25.03 -14.14
C ILE A 5 -6.61 -23.51 -14.00
N ARG A 6 -7.11 -22.82 -15.03
CA ARG A 6 -7.48 -21.41 -14.90
C ARG A 6 -8.66 -21.18 -13.95
N ARG A 7 -9.62 -22.10 -13.88
CA ARG A 7 -10.76 -22.03 -12.94
C ARG A 7 -10.37 -22.32 -11.48
N GLN A 8 -9.32 -23.08 -11.25
CA GLN A 8 -8.80 -23.35 -9.90
C GLN A 8 -7.87 -22.22 -9.37
N ARG A 9 -7.34 -21.35 -10.23
CA ARG A 9 -6.49 -20.22 -9.84
C ARG A 9 -7.28 -18.96 -9.43
N GLN A 10 -8.61 -18.95 -9.53
CA GLN A 10 -9.45 -17.87 -9.02
C GLN A 10 -9.82 -18.12 -7.55
N MET A 11 -8.83 -18.32 -6.69
CA MET A 11 -9.03 -18.29 -5.23
C MET A 11 -8.90 -16.87 -4.65
N CYS A 12 -8.46 -15.92 -5.45
CA CYS A 12 -8.47 -14.50 -5.09
C CYS A 12 -9.54 -13.82 -5.95
N ILE A 13 -10.72 -13.64 -5.39
CA ILE A 13 -11.72 -12.73 -5.95
C ILE A 13 -11.28 -11.35 -5.46
N ARG A 14 -11.16 -10.40 -6.39
CA ARG A 14 -10.95 -8.99 -6.06
C ARG A 14 -12.12 -8.50 -5.20
N ASP A 15 -11.94 -7.72 -4.35
CA ASP A 15 -12.23 -7.29 -3.01
C ASP A 15 -13.30 -6.23 -2.90
N SER A 16 -14.30 -6.19 -3.77
CA SER A 16 -15.39 -5.26 -3.65
C SER A 16 -16.74 -5.94 -3.46
N THR A 17 -17.67 -5.23 -2.84
CA THR A 17 -19.09 -5.67 -2.77
C THR A 17 -19.70 -5.81 -4.17
N SER A 18 -19.19 -5.10 -5.19
CA SER A 18 -19.60 -5.26 -6.59
C SER A 18 -19.15 -6.61 -7.16
N ASP A 19 -17.94 -7.08 -6.85
CA ASP A 19 -17.46 -8.40 -7.27
C ASP A 19 -18.29 -9.50 -6.60
N CYS A 20 -18.66 -9.33 -5.34
CA CYS A 20 -19.56 -10.25 -4.64
C CYS A 20 -20.90 -10.39 -5.37
N ALA A 21 -21.44 -9.33 -5.98
CA ALA A 21 -22.69 -9.39 -6.73
C ALA A 21 -22.57 -10.26 -8.00
N GLU A 22 -21.43 -10.21 -8.70
CA GLU A 22 -21.19 -11.05 -9.88
C GLU A 22 -20.99 -12.52 -9.53
N TYR A 23 -20.41 -12.80 -8.37
CA TYR A 23 -20.03 -14.14 -7.94
C TYR A 23 -20.94 -14.72 -6.85
N ASP A 24 -22.07 -14.09 -6.50
CA ASP A 24 -22.97 -14.50 -5.41
C ASP A 24 -23.23 -16.00 -5.35
N LYS A 25 -23.51 -16.62 -6.49
CA LYS A 25 -23.76 -18.08 -6.59
C LYS A 25 -22.57 -18.97 -6.22
N TYR A 26 -21.37 -18.40 -6.18
CA TYR A 26 -20.14 -19.11 -5.84
C TYR A 26 -19.66 -18.84 -4.42
N ILE A 27 -20.29 -17.90 -3.71
CA ILE A 27 -19.89 -17.52 -2.36
C ILE A 27 -20.29 -18.63 -1.36
N TYR A 28 -19.29 -19.25 -0.75
CA TYR A 28 -19.46 -20.08 0.44
C TYR A 28 -19.49 -19.15 1.66
N ASP A 29 -20.43 -19.38 2.59
CA ASP A 29 -20.49 -18.57 3.82
C ASP A 29 -19.40 -18.99 4.79
N LEU A 30 -18.45 -18.08 5.03
CA LEU A 30 -17.30 -18.31 5.92
C LEU A 30 -17.60 -18.00 7.39
N LYS A 31 -18.83 -17.63 7.76
CA LYS A 31 -19.20 -17.18 9.11
C LYS A 31 -18.81 -18.17 10.22
N ASP A 32 -18.91 -19.46 9.95
CA ASP A 32 -18.58 -20.51 10.92
C ASP A 32 -17.13 -21.08 10.71
N SER A 33 -16.37 -20.55 9.77
CA SER A 33 -15.00 -21.00 9.48
C SER A 33 -14.02 -20.57 10.57
N GLU A 34 -12.94 -21.35 10.74
CA GLU A 34 -11.88 -21.02 11.69
C GLU A 34 -11.15 -19.73 11.28
N ILE A 35 -10.92 -19.49 9.97
CA ILE A 35 -10.26 -18.26 9.49
C ILE A 35 -11.07 -17.01 9.88
N TYR A 36 -12.40 -17.05 9.82
CA TYR A 36 -13.22 -15.92 10.27
C TYR A 36 -13.23 -15.78 11.80
N LYS A 37 -13.21 -16.89 12.55
CA LYS A 37 -13.15 -16.84 14.03
C LYS A 37 -11.86 -16.21 14.51
N HIS A 38 -10.72 -16.54 13.90
CA HIS A 38 -9.41 -16.03 14.25
C HIS A 38 -9.13 -14.61 13.75
N LEU A 39 -9.96 -14.06 12.82
CA LEU A 39 -9.79 -12.68 12.36
C LEU A 39 -9.95 -11.69 13.51
N THR A 40 -8.95 -10.85 13.74
CA THR A 40 -8.91 -9.89 14.87
C THR A 40 -9.87 -8.73 14.68
N ASP A 41 -9.92 -8.19 13.47
CA ASP A 41 -10.82 -7.12 13.06
C ASP A 41 -11.83 -7.65 12.04
N LYS A 42 -13.09 -7.76 12.44
CA LYS A 42 -14.15 -8.29 11.58
C LYS A 42 -14.50 -7.36 10.41
N SER A 43 -14.09 -6.09 10.44
CA SER A 43 -14.22 -5.18 9.30
C SER A 43 -13.35 -5.55 8.11
N LEU A 44 -12.34 -6.41 8.33
CA LEU A 44 -11.49 -7.00 7.28
C LEU A 44 -12.12 -8.25 6.63
N ALA A 45 -13.41 -8.48 6.83
CA ALA A 45 -14.19 -9.47 6.10
C ALA A 45 -15.26 -8.77 5.27
N LEU A 46 -15.51 -9.27 4.05
CA LEU A 46 -16.60 -8.75 3.24
C LEU A 46 -17.89 -9.48 3.58
N GLU A 47 -18.89 -8.73 4.01
CA GLU A 47 -20.24 -9.23 4.18
C GLU A 47 -21.08 -8.94 2.93
N TYR A 48 -21.72 -9.97 2.39
CA TYR A 48 -22.61 -9.85 1.26
C TYR A 48 -23.85 -10.74 1.42
N ASN A 49 -25.04 -10.14 1.29
CA ASN A 49 -26.33 -10.84 1.45
C ASN A 49 -26.44 -11.69 2.75
N GLY A 50 -25.87 -11.18 3.85
CA GLY A 50 -25.89 -11.85 5.17
C GLY A 50 -24.94 -13.02 5.31
N LYS A 51 -24.01 -13.21 4.37
CA LYS A 51 -22.92 -14.17 4.40
C LYS A 51 -21.59 -13.45 4.58
N ILE A 52 -20.64 -14.07 5.24
CA ILE A 52 -19.23 -13.68 5.17
C ILE A 52 -18.66 -14.25 3.88
N ALA A 53 -18.56 -13.40 2.85
CA ALA A 53 -18.18 -13.78 1.51
C ALA A 53 -16.67 -14.04 1.39
N SER A 54 -15.86 -13.28 2.12
CA SER A 54 -14.41 -13.39 2.11
C SER A 54 -13.79 -12.92 3.42
N VAL A 55 -12.53 -13.29 3.64
CA VAL A 55 -11.72 -12.87 4.80
C VAL A 55 -10.38 -12.38 4.28
N ALA A 56 -9.92 -11.21 4.73
CA ALA A 56 -8.61 -10.70 4.42
C ALA A 56 -7.51 -11.72 4.77
N ASN A 57 -6.54 -11.90 3.87
CA ASN A 57 -5.40 -12.77 4.15
C ASN A 57 -4.22 -12.04 4.76
N CYS A 58 -4.09 -10.73 4.49
CA CYS A 58 -3.09 -9.85 5.05
C CYS A 58 -3.70 -8.48 5.35
N TYR A 59 -3.02 -7.73 6.19
CA TYR A 59 -3.25 -6.32 6.43
C TYR A 59 -2.12 -5.56 5.75
N GLU A 60 -2.48 -4.59 4.94
CA GLU A 60 -1.54 -3.82 4.15
C GLU A 60 -1.69 -2.33 4.42
N CYS A 61 -0.61 -1.59 4.29
CA CYS A 61 -0.66 -0.13 4.29
C CYS A 61 0.25 0.44 3.21
N TYR A 62 -0.11 1.62 2.71
CA TYR A 62 0.71 2.35 1.77
C TYR A 62 0.81 3.83 2.11
N GLY A 63 1.87 4.42 1.61
CA GLY A 63 2.22 5.80 1.83
C GLY A 63 3.39 6.20 0.94
N ILE A 64 4.26 7.04 1.47
CA ILE A 64 5.54 7.39 0.88
C ILE A 64 6.64 6.78 1.74
N ILE A 65 7.37 5.81 1.19
CA ILE A 65 8.59 5.29 1.78
C ILE A 65 9.68 6.35 1.60
N TYR A 66 10.48 6.60 2.64
CA TYR A 66 11.55 7.58 2.57
C TYR A 66 12.80 7.12 3.30
N ASN A 67 13.97 7.60 2.85
CA ASN A 67 15.24 7.35 3.50
C ASN A 67 15.52 8.44 4.56
N LYS A 68 15.37 8.05 5.85
CA LYS A 68 15.60 8.93 7.00
C LYS A 68 17.03 9.45 7.04
N ALA A 69 18.00 8.57 6.81
CA ALA A 69 19.41 8.92 6.92
C ALA A 69 19.82 9.97 5.88
N ILE A 70 19.26 9.90 4.66
CA ILE A 70 19.47 10.92 3.64
C ILE A 70 18.85 12.25 4.06
N LEU A 71 17.60 12.25 4.54
CA LEU A 71 16.94 13.48 4.99
C LEU A 71 17.63 14.10 6.22
N GLU A 72 18.13 13.30 7.15
CA GLU A 72 18.92 13.79 8.29
C GLU A 72 20.23 14.46 7.84
N LYS A 73 20.94 13.88 6.86
CA LYS A 73 22.13 14.49 6.26
C LYS A 73 21.78 15.79 5.53
N TYR A 74 20.69 15.80 4.76
CA TYR A 74 20.18 16.99 4.09
C TYR A 74 19.93 18.11 5.09
N CYS A 75 19.20 17.86 6.16
CA CYS A 75 18.91 18.85 7.22
C CYS A 75 20.16 19.35 7.93
N SER A 76 21.16 18.48 8.14
CA SER A 76 22.32 18.78 8.98
C SER A 76 23.49 19.39 8.21
N ASN A 77 23.70 18.99 6.95
CA ASN A 77 24.93 19.28 6.20
C ASN A 77 24.71 20.23 5.04
N TYR A 78 23.50 20.30 4.48
CA TYR A 78 23.19 21.21 3.38
C TYR A 78 22.66 22.55 3.92
N SER A 79 23.42 23.63 3.71
CA SER A 79 23.09 24.95 4.25
C SER A 79 21.85 25.59 3.63
N GLY A 80 21.41 25.08 2.48
CA GLY A 80 20.20 25.51 1.75
C GLY A 80 18.95 24.75 2.15
N ALA A 81 19.04 23.75 3.06
CA ALA A 81 17.92 22.91 3.44
C ALA A 81 16.69 23.70 3.88
N VAL A 82 15.53 23.38 3.28
CA VAL A 82 14.26 24.09 3.53
C VAL A 82 13.54 23.61 4.77
N ILE A 83 14.00 22.52 5.39
CA ILE A 83 13.55 21.98 6.69
C ILE A 83 14.76 21.77 7.61
N LYS A 84 14.49 21.67 8.91
CA LYS A 84 15.52 21.42 9.94
C LYS A 84 15.48 20.00 10.51
N SER A 85 14.36 19.34 10.38
CA SER A 85 14.12 17.97 10.82
C SER A 85 13.17 17.29 9.84
N VAL A 86 13.25 15.97 9.74
CA VAL A 86 12.28 15.16 9.00
C VAL A 86 10.86 15.37 9.53
N ASP A 87 10.72 15.60 10.83
CA ASP A 87 9.44 15.87 11.50
C ASP A 87 8.77 17.19 11.08
N ASP A 88 9.46 18.04 10.32
CA ASP A 88 8.87 19.25 9.75
C ASP A 88 7.97 18.93 8.55
N ILE A 89 8.10 17.75 7.93
CA ILE A 89 7.26 17.29 6.82
C ILE A 89 5.93 16.78 7.39
N LYS A 90 4.91 17.63 7.41
CA LYS A 90 3.58 17.34 7.99
C LYS A 90 2.42 17.60 7.04
N ASP A 91 2.70 18.11 5.87
CA ASP A 91 1.73 18.47 4.84
C ASP A 91 2.34 18.42 3.45
N LEU A 92 1.47 18.48 2.44
CA LEU A 92 1.88 18.46 1.04
C LEU A 92 2.77 19.65 0.67
N ASP A 93 2.50 20.84 1.22
CA ASP A 93 3.27 22.05 0.91
C ASP A 93 4.74 21.92 1.32
N THR A 94 4.98 21.32 2.48
CA THR A 94 6.33 21.10 3.00
C THR A 94 7.02 19.98 2.23
N LEU A 95 6.33 18.86 1.95
CA LEU A 95 6.88 17.75 1.18
C LEU A 95 7.26 18.19 -0.24
N GLU A 96 6.39 18.94 -0.92
CA GLU A 96 6.65 19.45 -2.27
C GLU A 96 7.84 20.41 -2.30
N LYS A 97 7.98 21.29 -1.29
CA LYS A 97 9.16 22.17 -1.16
C LYS A 97 10.44 21.36 -0.99
N VAL A 98 10.43 20.34 -0.14
CA VAL A 98 11.62 19.47 0.08
C VAL A 98 11.98 18.70 -1.19
N ALA A 99 10.99 18.09 -1.85
CA ALA A 99 11.22 17.33 -3.08
C ALA A 99 11.75 18.23 -4.21
N THR A 100 11.19 19.43 -4.36
CA THR A 100 11.63 20.41 -5.35
C THR A 100 13.06 20.89 -5.07
N ASP A 101 13.37 21.24 -3.80
CA ASP A 101 14.70 21.70 -3.41
C ASP A 101 15.77 20.64 -3.65
N ILE A 102 15.48 19.38 -3.27
CA ILE A 102 16.38 18.25 -3.53
C ILE A 102 16.61 18.07 -5.04
N ASN A 103 15.57 18.10 -5.84
CA ASN A 103 15.66 17.91 -7.28
C ASN A 103 16.42 19.04 -8.00
N GLU A 104 16.18 20.31 -7.60
CA GLU A 104 16.82 21.47 -8.20
C GLU A 104 18.28 21.65 -7.78
N HIS A 105 18.67 21.13 -6.61
CA HIS A 105 20.01 21.32 -6.03
C HIS A 105 20.76 20.00 -5.79
N VAL A 106 20.41 18.94 -6.53
CA VAL A 106 20.94 17.60 -6.33
C VAL A 106 22.48 17.53 -6.27
N ASP A 107 23.18 18.27 -7.14
CA ASP A 107 24.63 18.29 -7.18
C ASP A 107 25.25 18.94 -5.92
N ASP A 108 24.68 20.04 -5.45
CA ASP A 108 25.15 20.75 -4.25
C ASP A 108 24.86 19.91 -2.99
N ILE A 109 23.72 19.26 -2.94
CA ILE A 109 23.32 18.35 -1.85
C ILE A 109 24.24 17.14 -1.82
N ASN A 110 24.47 16.49 -2.95
CA ASN A 110 25.39 15.35 -3.06
C ASN A 110 26.79 15.71 -2.53
N LYS A 111 27.30 16.88 -2.91
CA LYS A 111 28.58 17.37 -2.45
C LYS A 111 28.60 17.70 -0.94
N ALA A 112 27.56 18.32 -0.43
CA ALA A 112 27.49 18.74 0.97
C ALA A 112 27.28 17.55 1.93
N CYS A 113 26.53 16.54 1.48
CA CYS A 113 26.05 15.43 2.30
C CYS A 113 26.83 14.11 2.05
N ASP A 114 27.75 14.09 1.09
CA ASP A 114 28.44 12.88 0.62
C ASP A 114 27.41 11.81 0.19
N LEU A 115 26.60 12.19 -0.82
CA LEU A 115 25.52 11.37 -1.40
C LEU A 115 25.72 11.27 -2.93
N HIS A 116 24.87 10.47 -3.57
CA HIS A 116 24.86 10.27 -5.03
C HIS A 116 23.44 10.24 -5.61
N LEU A 117 22.55 11.07 -5.05
CA LEU A 117 21.18 11.23 -5.53
C LEU A 117 21.15 11.64 -7.01
N THR A 118 20.15 11.15 -7.71
CA THR A 118 19.81 11.58 -9.07
C THR A 118 18.47 12.33 -9.09
N GLU A 119 17.65 12.16 -8.05
CA GLU A 119 16.28 12.63 -7.99
C GLU A 119 15.77 12.74 -6.54
N ALA A 120 14.61 13.37 -6.36
CA ALA A 120 13.93 13.37 -5.08
C ALA A 120 12.96 12.19 -4.94
N PHE A 121 12.07 11.99 -5.92
CA PHE A 121 11.14 10.87 -5.97
C PHE A 121 11.60 9.82 -6.96
N ALA A 122 11.58 8.56 -6.55
CA ALA A 122 11.78 7.41 -7.42
C ALA A 122 10.75 7.40 -8.55
N SER A 123 11.20 7.04 -9.75
CA SER A 123 10.47 7.16 -11.01
C SER A 123 9.32 6.17 -11.11
N ALA A 124 8.13 6.53 -10.65
CA ALA A 124 6.95 5.69 -10.80
C ALA A 124 6.45 5.67 -12.26
N GLY A 125 6.43 4.49 -12.87
CA GLY A 125 6.01 4.31 -14.26
C GLY A 125 4.48 4.39 -14.46
N LEU A 126 4.09 4.66 -15.71
CA LEU A 126 2.70 4.68 -16.17
C LEU A 126 2.32 3.42 -16.97
N ASP A 127 3.24 2.50 -17.16
CA ASP A 127 2.97 1.22 -17.78
C ASP A 127 1.99 0.38 -16.94
N SER A 128 1.41 -0.66 -17.54
CA SER A 128 0.39 -1.49 -16.90
C SER A 128 0.85 -2.23 -15.63
N GLY A 129 2.16 -2.34 -15.41
CA GLY A 129 2.74 -2.96 -14.21
C GLY A 129 2.98 -1.97 -13.07
N SER A 130 2.99 -0.66 -13.36
CA SER A 130 3.38 0.39 -12.41
C SER A 130 2.30 1.44 -12.14
N ASN A 131 1.35 1.64 -13.09
CA ASN A 131 0.35 2.72 -13.03
C ASN A 131 -0.64 2.61 -11.85
N TRP A 132 -0.73 1.47 -11.18
CA TRP A 132 -1.58 1.27 -10.02
C TRP A 132 -1.27 2.25 -8.88
N ARG A 133 -0.06 2.79 -8.80
CA ARG A 133 0.31 3.84 -7.85
C ARG A 133 -0.54 5.09 -8.05
N PHE A 134 -0.86 5.40 -9.29
CA PHE A 134 -1.70 6.55 -9.64
C PHE A 134 -3.18 6.18 -9.69
N THR A 135 -3.51 5.10 -10.38
CA THR A 135 -4.91 4.69 -10.64
C THR A 135 -5.57 4.03 -9.42
N GLY A 136 -4.80 3.44 -8.53
CA GLY A 136 -5.25 2.86 -7.26
C GLY A 136 -5.00 3.80 -6.09
N HIS A 137 -3.73 3.95 -5.69
CA HIS A 137 -3.38 4.64 -4.46
C HIS A 137 -3.74 6.12 -4.48
N LEU A 138 -3.27 6.87 -5.48
CA LEU A 138 -3.52 8.30 -5.53
C LEU A 138 -4.98 8.63 -5.87
N ALA A 139 -5.58 7.90 -6.80
CA ALA A 139 -7.00 8.05 -7.09
C ALA A 139 -7.89 7.63 -5.91
N GLY A 140 -7.46 6.61 -5.15
CA GLY A 140 -8.11 6.20 -3.91
C GLY A 140 -8.22 7.31 -2.88
N LEU A 141 -7.20 8.16 -2.76
CA LEU A 141 -7.24 9.34 -1.89
C LEU A 141 -8.27 10.36 -2.35
N ALA A 142 -8.35 10.64 -3.65
CA ALA A 142 -9.35 11.55 -4.19
C ALA A 142 -10.77 11.06 -3.87
N LEU A 143 -11.02 9.75 -4.00
CA LEU A 143 -12.29 9.12 -3.66
C LEU A 143 -12.56 9.17 -2.15
N TYR A 144 -11.54 8.86 -1.33
CA TYR A 144 -11.65 8.89 0.13
C TYR A 144 -12.13 10.26 0.63
N TYR A 145 -11.50 11.34 0.20
CA TYR A 145 -11.89 12.67 0.63
C TYR A 145 -13.25 13.10 0.09
N GLU A 146 -13.59 12.71 -1.14
CA GLU A 146 -14.90 13.00 -1.71
C GLU A 146 -16.01 12.25 -0.95
N PHE A 147 -15.80 10.98 -0.58
CA PHE A 147 -16.75 10.17 0.19
C PHE A 147 -16.86 10.66 1.65
N LYS A 148 -15.74 11.03 2.26
CA LYS A 148 -15.69 11.62 3.59
C LYS A 148 -16.52 12.91 3.66
N ASP A 149 -16.36 13.79 2.69
CA ASP A 149 -17.13 15.05 2.60
C ASP A 149 -18.63 14.81 2.37
N ALA A 150 -18.97 13.80 1.60
CA ALA A 150 -20.34 13.40 1.34
C ALA A 150 -20.99 12.74 2.57
N GLY A 151 -20.21 12.40 3.61
CA GLY A 151 -20.68 11.70 4.80
C GLY A 151 -21.17 10.28 4.51
N CYS A 152 -20.66 9.65 3.44
CA CYS A 152 -21.02 8.29 3.09
C CYS A 152 -20.06 7.27 3.73
N ASP A 153 -20.45 6.00 3.67
CA ASP A 153 -19.58 4.91 4.08
C ASP A 153 -18.34 4.88 3.15
N LEU A 154 -17.16 5.01 3.74
CA LEU A 154 -15.89 5.08 3.00
C LEU A 154 -15.55 3.78 2.26
N THR A 155 -16.11 2.65 2.70
CA THR A 155 -15.89 1.34 2.07
C THR A 155 -17.00 0.96 1.10
N ALA A 156 -18.20 1.52 1.24
CA ALA A 156 -19.33 1.30 0.32
C ALA A 156 -19.36 2.30 -0.83
N GLY A 157 -18.69 3.45 -0.65
CA GLY A 157 -18.61 4.51 -1.67
C GLY A 157 -19.94 5.19 -1.97
N GLN A 158 -19.99 5.87 -3.09
CA GLN A 158 -21.19 6.54 -3.59
C GLN A 158 -21.42 6.24 -5.07
N LYS A 159 -22.65 6.45 -5.54
CA LYS A 159 -23.05 6.11 -6.92
C LYS A 159 -22.40 6.99 -7.98
N GLU A 160 -22.05 8.20 -7.65
CA GLU A 160 -21.47 9.18 -8.56
C GLU A 160 -20.21 9.77 -7.95
N VAL A 161 -19.17 9.83 -8.73
CA VAL A 161 -17.89 10.49 -8.39
C VAL A 161 -17.86 11.81 -9.15
N THR A 162 -17.69 12.92 -8.42
CA THR A 162 -17.74 14.28 -9.01
C THR A 162 -16.39 14.77 -9.47
N GLY A 163 -15.30 14.14 -8.99
CA GLY A 163 -13.94 14.57 -9.25
C GLY A 163 -13.54 15.83 -8.47
N LYS A 164 -14.16 16.10 -7.33
CA LYS A 164 -13.92 17.28 -6.49
C LYS A 164 -12.43 17.48 -6.17
N TYR A 165 -11.69 16.40 -5.99
CA TYR A 165 -10.29 16.41 -5.56
C TYR A 165 -9.28 16.15 -6.70
N MET A 166 -9.68 16.36 -7.97
CA MET A 166 -8.78 16.15 -9.11
C MET A 166 -7.61 17.15 -9.17
N ASP A 167 -7.77 18.36 -8.67
CA ASP A 167 -6.68 19.34 -8.58
C ASP A 167 -5.62 18.89 -7.55
N ASN A 168 -6.05 18.32 -6.42
CA ASN A 168 -5.17 17.75 -5.41
C ASN A 168 -4.42 16.51 -5.98
N PHE A 169 -5.16 15.61 -6.65
CA PHE A 169 -4.58 14.49 -7.37
C PHE A 169 -3.49 14.94 -8.33
N LYS A 170 -3.81 15.93 -9.18
CA LYS A 170 -2.87 16.46 -10.16
C LYS A 170 -1.62 17.06 -9.50
N ARG A 171 -1.78 17.75 -8.39
CA ARG A 171 -0.64 18.34 -7.66
C ARG A 171 0.33 17.29 -7.16
N VAL A 172 -0.17 16.22 -6.53
CA VAL A 172 0.68 15.10 -6.08
C VAL A 172 1.30 14.37 -7.25
N TRP A 173 0.53 14.13 -8.32
CA TRP A 173 1.04 13.58 -9.57
C TRP A 173 2.20 14.41 -10.15
N ASP A 174 1.99 15.71 -10.26
CA ASP A 174 3.02 16.62 -10.79
C ASP A 174 4.28 16.62 -9.90
N MET A 175 4.13 16.56 -8.57
CA MET A 175 5.26 16.42 -7.66
C MET A 175 6.07 15.15 -7.97
N TYR A 176 5.43 13.99 -8.01
CA TYR A 176 6.12 12.73 -8.29
C TYR A 176 6.84 12.75 -9.64
N THR A 177 6.18 13.23 -10.69
CA THR A 177 6.72 13.17 -12.06
C THR A 177 7.70 14.28 -12.41
N ASN A 178 7.64 15.43 -11.73
CA ASN A 178 8.55 16.55 -11.98
C ASN A 178 9.81 16.50 -11.12
N THR A 179 9.83 15.70 -10.05
CA THR A 179 10.98 15.56 -9.15
C THR A 179 11.64 14.17 -9.24
N SER A 180 11.32 13.41 -10.30
CA SER A 180 11.98 12.16 -10.66
C SER A 180 12.93 12.37 -11.84
N ALA A 181 13.92 11.50 -11.98
CA ALA A 181 14.90 11.53 -13.06
C ALA A 181 14.31 11.07 -14.41
N ALA A 182 13.20 10.34 -14.40
CA ALA A 182 12.53 9.88 -15.61
C ALA A 182 11.94 11.06 -16.40
N ASP A 183 12.27 11.14 -17.66
CA ASP A 183 11.60 12.07 -18.54
C ASP A 183 10.19 11.56 -18.91
N LYS A 184 9.31 12.48 -19.33
CA LYS A 184 7.92 12.15 -19.67
C LYS A 184 7.78 11.13 -20.80
N ALA A 185 8.80 10.95 -21.62
CA ALA A 185 8.79 9.99 -22.74
C ALA A 185 9.09 8.55 -22.27
N THR A 186 9.68 8.39 -21.09
CA THR A 186 10.04 7.08 -20.52
C THR A 186 9.05 6.57 -19.49
N LEU A 187 8.13 7.41 -19.00
CA LEU A 187 7.18 7.03 -17.94
C LEU A 187 6.31 5.79 -18.27
N ASP A 188 5.98 5.56 -19.53
CA ASP A 188 5.17 4.41 -19.98
C ASP A 188 5.99 3.28 -20.58
N SER A 189 7.32 3.37 -20.52
CA SER A 189 8.22 2.43 -21.20
C SER A 189 8.32 1.06 -20.54
N GLY A 190 7.91 0.91 -19.28
CA GLY A 190 8.11 -0.30 -18.46
C GLY A 190 9.58 -0.56 -18.11
N SER A 191 10.47 0.41 -18.36
CA SER A 191 11.92 0.30 -18.06
C SER A 191 12.33 0.94 -16.74
N LEU A 192 11.42 1.64 -16.07
CA LEU A 192 11.66 2.30 -14.80
C LEU A 192 11.65 1.30 -13.64
N ASN A 193 12.59 1.45 -12.73
CA ASN A 193 12.71 0.59 -11.55
C ASN A 193 12.84 1.43 -10.28
N ALA A 194 11.73 1.99 -9.84
CA ALA A 194 11.65 2.85 -8.66
C ALA A 194 12.14 2.18 -7.36
N GLU A 195 11.95 0.86 -7.23
CA GLU A 195 12.49 0.09 -6.10
C GLU A 195 14.01 0.16 -6.08
N SER A 196 14.67 -0.07 -7.25
CA SER A 196 16.11 0.01 -7.36
C SER A 196 16.66 1.41 -7.10
N GLU A 197 15.98 2.44 -7.57
CA GLU A 197 16.37 3.85 -7.37
C GLU A 197 16.43 4.20 -5.87
N LEU A 198 15.41 3.79 -5.08
CA LEU A 198 15.46 3.92 -3.63
C LEU A 198 16.50 2.98 -3.01
N GLY A 199 16.56 1.73 -3.45
CA GLY A 199 17.47 0.70 -2.93
C GLY A 199 18.96 1.04 -3.13
N MET A 200 19.29 1.70 -4.22
CA MET A 200 20.63 2.20 -4.53
C MET A 200 20.90 3.60 -3.96
N GLU A 201 19.99 4.17 -3.18
CA GLU A 201 20.08 5.51 -2.59
C GLU A 201 20.20 6.64 -3.65
N GLU A 202 19.64 6.41 -4.84
CA GLU A 202 19.57 7.40 -5.92
C GLU A 202 18.36 8.32 -5.78
N ALA A 203 17.31 7.88 -5.05
CA ALA A 203 16.11 8.64 -4.69
C ALA A 203 15.92 8.70 -3.18
N VAL A 204 15.19 9.73 -2.73
CA VAL A 204 14.87 9.94 -1.30
C VAL A 204 13.50 9.39 -0.94
N PHE A 205 12.52 9.55 -1.83
CA PHE A 205 11.11 9.23 -1.63
C PHE A 205 10.63 8.19 -2.65
N TYR A 206 9.79 7.25 -2.20
CA TYR A 206 9.18 6.22 -3.05
C TYR A 206 7.75 5.95 -2.63
N GLN A 207 6.77 6.27 -3.47
CA GLN A 207 5.38 5.97 -3.19
C GLN A 207 5.12 4.47 -3.39
N ASN A 208 4.93 3.73 -2.30
CA ASN A 208 4.62 2.30 -2.32
C ASN A 208 4.02 1.86 -0.96
N GLY A 209 3.94 0.56 -0.72
CA GLY A 209 3.34 -0.03 0.48
C GLY A 209 4.30 -0.87 1.30
N ASP A 210 3.79 -1.40 2.39
CA ASP A 210 4.55 -2.19 3.37
C ASP A 210 5.04 -3.54 2.82
N TRP A 211 4.48 -4.03 1.72
CA TRP A 211 4.98 -5.20 0.99
C TRP A 211 6.40 -5.02 0.44
N GLU A 212 6.86 -3.79 0.25
CA GLU A 212 8.24 -3.49 -0.19
C GLU A 212 9.28 -3.70 0.91
N TYR A 213 8.87 -3.76 2.19
CA TYR A 213 9.81 -3.83 3.31
C TYR A 213 10.81 -4.99 3.20
N ALA A 214 10.34 -6.16 2.78
CA ALA A 214 11.20 -7.34 2.62
C ALA A 214 12.22 -7.18 1.49
N ASN A 215 11.91 -6.41 0.44
CA ASN A 215 12.81 -6.19 -0.70
C ASN A 215 14.05 -5.38 -0.31
N PHE A 216 13.96 -4.59 0.77
CA PHE A 216 15.07 -3.78 1.31
C PHE A 216 15.80 -4.44 2.47
N ALA A 217 15.59 -5.74 2.74
CA ALA A 217 16.32 -6.43 3.80
C ALA A 217 17.83 -6.34 3.56
N ASP A 218 18.62 -6.16 4.62
CA ASP A 218 20.09 -5.96 4.52
C ASP A 218 20.83 -7.15 3.88
N ASP A 219 20.21 -8.33 3.85
CA ASP A 219 20.70 -9.55 3.22
C ASP A 219 19.99 -9.87 1.88
N ASN A 220 19.32 -8.87 1.28
CA ASN A 220 18.62 -9.06 0.00
C ASN A 220 19.58 -9.43 -1.13
N GLU A 221 19.08 -10.20 -2.11
CA GLU A 221 19.84 -10.62 -3.28
C GLU A 221 19.95 -9.53 -4.37
N ASN A 222 19.23 -8.39 -4.22
CA ASN A 222 19.16 -7.31 -5.19
C ASN A 222 20.43 -6.44 -5.21
N GLY A 223 21.27 -6.53 -4.17
CA GLY A 223 22.51 -5.78 -4.04
C GLY A 223 22.29 -4.30 -3.69
N TYR A 224 21.20 -3.95 -3.07
CA TYR A 224 20.88 -2.59 -2.62
C TYR A 224 21.86 -2.13 -1.54
N THR A 225 22.15 -0.83 -1.53
CA THR A 225 23.07 -0.19 -0.58
C THR A 225 22.34 0.41 0.62
N VAL A 226 21.05 0.71 0.47
CA VAL A 226 20.21 1.24 1.55
C VAL A 226 20.15 0.24 2.71
N LYS A 227 20.24 0.73 3.93
CA LYS A 227 19.94 -0.08 5.10
C LYS A 227 18.44 -0.07 5.37
N GLN A 228 17.87 -1.23 5.60
CA GLN A 228 16.45 -1.34 5.91
C GLN A 228 16.04 -0.47 7.11
N SER A 229 16.91 -0.36 8.12
CA SER A 229 16.69 0.49 9.31
C SER A 229 16.61 1.99 9.02
N ASP A 230 17.16 2.44 7.88
CA ASP A 230 17.17 3.84 7.48
C ASP A 230 15.88 4.24 6.74
N LEU A 231 15.04 3.26 6.41
CA LEU A 231 13.76 3.49 5.77
C LEU A 231 12.61 3.67 6.79
N SER A 232 11.62 4.46 6.42
CA SER A 232 10.36 4.62 7.12
C SER A 232 9.27 5.01 6.14
N MET A 233 8.04 5.19 6.62
CA MET A 233 6.91 5.64 5.80
C MET A 233 6.28 6.91 6.38
N MET A 234 5.71 7.73 5.51
CA MET A 234 4.86 8.85 5.85
C MET A 234 3.57 8.79 5.02
N PRO A 235 2.49 9.47 5.46
CA PRO A 235 1.26 9.57 4.67
C PRO A 235 1.50 10.15 3.27
N ILE A 236 0.65 9.80 2.32
CA ILE A 236 0.53 10.58 1.09
C ILE A 236 -0.26 11.82 1.46
N TYR A 237 0.44 12.92 1.71
CA TYR A 237 -0.21 14.21 1.94
C TYR A 237 -0.92 14.66 0.68
N PHE A 238 -2.18 15.07 0.82
CA PHE A 238 -3.05 15.33 -0.32
C PHE A 238 -3.40 16.82 -0.48
N GLY A 239 -2.98 17.68 0.47
CA GLY A 239 -3.17 19.12 0.45
C GLY A 239 -4.61 19.53 0.68
N VAL A 240 -5.31 18.82 1.56
CA VAL A 240 -6.66 19.18 2.01
C VAL A 240 -6.58 19.93 3.34
N ASP A 241 -7.59 20.76 3.62
CA ASP A 241 -7.69 21.46 4.91
C ASP A 241 -7.85 20.44 6.05
N ASP A 242 -7.21 20.72 7.20
CA ASP A 242 -7.24 19.85 8.39
C ASP A 242 -6.80 18.39 8.12
N GLU A 243 -5.79 18.21 7.27
CA GLU A 243 -5.22 16.91 6.95
C GLU A 243 -4.60 16.24 8.19
N ASN A 244 -5.36 15.43 8.89
CA ASN A 244 -4.93 14.68 10.08
C ASN A 244 -4.98 13.17 9.83
N GLU A 245 -4.59 12.75 8.65
CA GLU A 245 -4.69 11.37 8.22
C GLU A 245 -3.38 10.62 8.48
N GLY A 246 -3.51 9.33 8.70
CA GLY A 246 -2.41 8.37 8.75
C GLY A 246 -2.11 7.75 7.40
N LEU A 247 -1.45 6.59 7.42
CA LEU A 247 -1.26 5.81 6.20
C LEU A 247 -2.61 5.31 5.67
N ALA A 248 -2.66 5.06 4.36
CA ALA A 248 -3.76 4.31 3.79
C ALA A 248 -3.64 2.85 4.23
N VAL A 249 -4.73 2.30 4.78
CA VAL A 249 -4.76 0.96 5.36
C VAL A 249 -5.94 0.15 4.84
N GLY A 250 -5.75 -1.15 4.71
CA GLY A 250 -6.77 -2.06 4.24
C GLY A 250 -6.18 -3.37 3.78
N THR A 251 -6.80 -3.96 2.78
CA THR A 251 -6.31 -5.13 2.09
C THR A 251 -6.89 -5.16 0.68
N GLU A 252 -6.12 -5.62 -0.29
CA GLU A 252 -6.62 -5.95 -1.62
C GLU A 252 -6.83 -7.46 -1.80
N ASN A 253 -6.38 -8.25 -0.85
CA ASN A 253 -6.31 -9.70 -1.00
C ASN A 253 -7.18 -10.40 0.02
N HIS A 254 -8.21 -11.09 -0.46
CA HIS A 254 -9.12 -11.86 0.36
C HIS A 254 -9.13 -13.34 -0.01
N TRP A 255 -9.34 -14.18 0.97
CA TRP A 255 -9.64 -15.58 0.74
C TRP A 255 -11.16 -15.78 0.62
N THR A 256 -11.56 -16.44 -0.45
CA THR A 256 -12.94 -16.88 -0.69
C THR A 256 -12.97 -18.37 -0.93
N VAL A 257 -14.11 -19.00 -0.71
CA VAL A 257 -14.32 -20.42 -0.96
C VAL A 257 -15.46 -20.61 -1.94
N ASN A 258 -15.25 -21.45 -2.97
CA ASN A 258 -16.26 -21.69 -4.01
C ASN A 258 -17.33 -22.65 -3.55
N ALA A 259 -18.55 -22.14 -3.28
CA ALA A 259 -19.72 -22.95 -2.88
C ALA A 259 -20.19 -23.98 -3.92
N LYS A 260 -19.67 -23.93 -5.16
CA LYS A 260 -20.01 -24.90 -6.21
C LYS A 260 -18.99 -26.03 -6.35
N ALA A 261 -17.94 -26.01 -5.55
CA ALA A 261 -17.01 -27.14 -5.48
C ALA A 261 -17.65 -28.34 -4.78
N ASP A 262 -17.11 -29.54 -4.96
CA ASP A 262 -17.54 -30.70 -4.20
C ASP A 262 -17.25 -30.46 -2.70
N GLN A 263 -18.11 -30.98 -1.82
CA GLN A 263 -17.98 -30.76 -0.37
C GLN A 263 -16.61 -31.13 0.17
N LYS A 264 -16.02 -32.23 -0.30
CA LYS A 264 -14.67 -32.67 0.07
C LYS A 264 -13.60 -31.65 -0.27
N ASP A 265 -13.77 -30.89 -1.38
CA ASP A 265 -12.81 -29.88 -1.82
C ASP A 265 -13.00 -28.58 -1.02
N ILE A 266 -14.24 -28.25 -0.63
CA ILE A 266 -14.54 -27.17 0.30
C ILE A 266 -13.91 -27.48 1.66
N ASP A 267 -14.13 -28.68 2.22
CA ASP A 267 -13.60 -29.08 3.51
C ASP A 267 -12.05 -29.05 3.51
N ALA A 268 -11.43 -29.58 2.46
CA ALA A 268 -9.97 -29.55 2.30
C ALA A 268 -9.42 -28.10 2.17
N THR A 269 -10.15 -27.22 1.49
CA THR A 269 -9.78 -25.80 1.39
C THR A 269 -9.83 -25.10 2.75
N LEU A 270 -10.91 -25.31 3.51
CA LEU A 270 -11.06 -24.75 4.84
C LEU A 270 -9.99 -25.27 5.81
N GLU A 271 -9.68 -26.58 5.75
CA GLU A 271 -8.61 -27.20 6.53
C GLU A 271 -7.25 -26.60 6.18
N PHE A 272 -6.96 -26.41 4.87
CA PHE A 272 -5.73 -25.78 4.41
C PHE A 272 -5.60 -24.32 4.90
N LEU A 273 -6.66 -23.52 4.76
CA LEU A 273 -6.66 -22.14 5.23
C LEU A 273 -6.45 -22.05 6.75
N ASN A 274 -7.11 -22.95 7.50
CA ASN A 274 -6.89 -23.04 8.94
C ASN A 274 -5.45 -23.45 9.27
N TRP A 275 -4.88 -24.42 8.54
CA TRP A 275 -3.47 -24.82 8.69
C TRP A 275 -2.53 -23.65 8.43
N VAL A 276 -2.78 -22.83 7.39
CA VAL A 276 -1.96 -21.65 7.06
C VAL A 276 -1.88 -20.69 8.23
N ILE A 277 -2.99 -20.44 8.93
CA ILE A 277 -3.02 -19.44 10.01
C ILE A 277 -2.71 -20.00 11.41
N THR A 278 -2.64 -21.32 11.58
CA THR A 278 -2.44 -21.94 12.90
C THR A 278 -1.16 -22.76 13.03
N SER A 279 -0.62 -23.30 11.94
CA SER A 279 0.62 -24.08 11.99
C SER A 279 1.85 -23.18 12.01
N ASP A 280 2.95 -23.73 12.57
CA ASP A 280 4.24 -23.03 12.57
C ASP A 280 4.74 -22.77 11.15
N ASP A 281 4.65 -23.75 10.25
CA ASP A 281 5.08 -23.61 8.87
C ASP A 281 4.26 -22.56 8.08
N GLY A 282 2.95 -22.52 8.30
CA GLY A 282 2.05 -21.57 7.65
C GLY A 282 2.29 -20.14 8.13
N ARG A 283 2.39 -19.92 9.44
CA ARG A 283 2.69 -18.63 10.04
C ARG A 283 4.08 -18.13 9.67
N ASP A 284 5.09 -19.00 9.69
CA ASP A 284 6.44 -18.69 9.25
C ASP A 284 6.46 -18.25 7.76
N ALA A 285 5.71 -18.96 6.92
CA ALA A 285 5.62 -18.60 5.51
C ALA A 285 5.05 -17.19 5.30
N ILE A 286 3.97 -16.84 5.99
CA ILE A 286 3.35 -15.51 5.85
C ILE A 286 4.27 -14.41 6.41
N VAL A 287 4.74 -14.53 7.63
CA VAL A 287 5.46 -13.43 8.30
C VAL A 287 6.92 -13.36 7.91
N ASN A 288 7.65 -14.50 7.98
CA ASN A 288 9.11 -14.46 7.83
C ASN A 288 9.57 -14.65 6.38
N LYS A 289 8.80 -15.36 5.52
CA LYS A 289 9.18 -15.57 4.12
C LYS A 289 8.52 -14.60 3.14
N MET A 290 7.24 -14.23 3.39
CA MET A 290 6.51 -13.30 2.56
C MET A 290 6.55 -11.85 3.10
N GLY A 291 6.93 -11.65 4.37
CA GLY A 291 7.00 -10.33 4.99
C GLY A 291 5.64 -9.66 5.25
N LEU A 292 4.56 -10.43 5.20
CA LEU A 292 3.20 -9.90 5.31
C LEU A 292 2.75 -9.77 6.78
N SER A 293 1.87 -8.81 7.03
CA SER A 293 1.18 -8.66 8.32
C SER A 293 -0.17 -9.38 8.25
N ALA A 294 -0.36 -10.39 9.10
CA ALA A 294 -1.57 -11.20 9.09
C ALA A 294 -2.59 -10.71 10.14
N PRO A 295 -3.87 -10.55 9.79
CA PRO A 295 -4.89 -10.01 10.68
C PRO A 295 -5.54 -11.08 11.58
N PHE A 296 -4.77 -12.09 12.04
CA PHE A 296 -5.29 -13.20 12.84
C PHE A 296 -4.67 -13.23 14.23
N ASP A 297 -5.44 -13.58 15.25
CA ASP A 297 -5.03 -13.67 16.66
C ASP A 297 -4.02 -14.79 16.95
N THR A 298 -3.78 -15.67 15.98
CA THR A 298 -2.79 -16.73 16.04
C THR A 298 -1.37 -16.26 15.73
N PHE A 299 -1.20 -15.06 15.20
CA PHE A 299 0.09 -14.46 14.85
C PHE A 299 0.64 -13.65 16.03
N THR A 300 1.25 -14.35 16.98
CA THR A 300 1.82 -13.79 18.22
C THR A 300 3.24 -14.28 18.46
N GLY A 301 4.01 -13.56 19.26
CA GLY A 301 5.38 -13.92 19.62
C GLY A 301 6.31 -13.92 18.41
N ASP A 302 6.89 -15.06 18.06
CA ASP A 302 7.85 -15.19 16.94
C ASP A 302 7.20 -14.94 15.57
N TYR A 303 5.86 -14.92 15.51
CA TYR A 303 5.06 -14.68 14.30
C TYR A 303 4.39 -13.31 14.28
N GLU A 304 4.70 -12.42 15.20
CA GLU A 304 4.31 -11.01 15.06
C GLU A 304 5.03 -10.38 13.86
N SER A 305 4.32 -9.51 13.15
CA SER A 305 4.91 -8.82 12.00
C SER A 305 6.12 -7.99 12.43
N LYS A 306 7.26 -8.23 11.78
CA LYS A 306 8.51 -7.47 11.93
C LYS A 306 8.61 -6.32 10.94
N ASN A 307 7.59 -6.14 10.12
CA ASN A 307 7.52 -5.11 9.11
C ASN A 307 7.41 -3.74 9.77
N ALA A 308 8.50 -2.96 9.75
CA ALA A 308 8.54 -1.65 10.37
C ALA A 308 7.60 -0.66 9.65
N PHE A 309 7.33 -0.83 8.36
CA PHE A 309 6.38 0.03 7.64
C PHE A 309 4.95 -0.17 8.13
N ALA A 310 4.53 -1.43 8.34
CA ALA A 310 3.22 -1.73 8.92
C ALA A 310 3.09 -1.18 10.35
N ASN A 311 4.17 -1.15 11.12
CA ASN A 311 4.18 -0.59 12.48
C ASN A 311 3.94 0.93 12.48
N VAL A 312 4.39 1.66 11.46
CA VAL A 312 4.15 3.11 11.32
C VAL A 312 2.66 3.42 11.32
N ALA A 313 1.83 2.63 10.65
CA ALA A 313 0.37 2.83 10.67
C ALA A 313 -0.20 2.78 12.09
N SER A 314 0.27 1.82 12.91
CA SER A 314 -0.15 1.69 14.31
C SER A 314 0.37 2.84 15.19
N GLU A 315 1.57 3.35 14.93
CA GLU A 315 2.17 4.47 15.65
C GLU A 315 1.40 5.77 15.36
N LEU A 316 1.14 6.06 14.10
CA LEU A 316 0.34 7.22 13.69
C LEU A 316 -1.07 7.18 14.29
N ALA A 317 -1.71 6.01 14.34
CA ALA A 317 -3.01 5.87 14.99
C ALA A 317 -2.96 6.15 16.50
N LYS A 318 -1.89 5.75 17.20
CA LYS A 318 -1.66 6.09 18.63
C LYS A 318 -1.42 7.59 18.84
N GLU A 319 -0.87 8.28 17.87
CA GLU A 319 -0.70 9.75 17.86
C GLU A 319 -2.01 10.50 17.55
N GLY A 320 -3.08 9.79 17.28
CA GLY A 320 -4.42 10.34 16.99
C GLY A 320 -4.64 10.68 15.51
N LYS A 321 -3.79 10.15 14.62
CA LYS A 321 -4.01 10.25 13.18
C LYS A 321 -5.08 9.25 12.74
N THR A 322 -5.91 9.67 11.78
CA THR A 322 -6.94 8.81 11.20
C THR A 322 -6.37 8.00 10.04
N SER A 323 -6.52 6.69 10.06
CA SER A 323 -6.16 5.86 8.92
C SER A 323 -7.04 6.16 7.72
N VAL A 324 -6.45 6.27 6.56
CA VAL A 324 -7.18 6.43 5.29
C VAL A 324 -7.72 5.07 4.86
N ALA A 325 -9.02 4.98 4.58
CA ALA A 325 -9.61 3.76 4.06
C ALA A 325 -9.30 3.57 2.57
N TRP A 326 -9.13 2.33 2.13
CA TRP A 326 -8.91 1.97 0.73
C TRP A 326 -10.19 2.13 -0.10
N SER A 327 -10.60 3.38 -0.35
CA SER A 327 -11.93 3.73 -0.87
C SER A 327 -12.14 3.42 -2.35
N PHE A 328 -11.07 3.24 -3.14
CA PHE A 328 -11.22 2.89 -4.56
C PHE A 328 -11.91 1.53 -4.77
N ASN A 329 -11.79 0.61 -3.82
CA ASN A 329 -12.46 -0.68 -3.86
C ASN A 329 -14.00 -0.57 -3.75
N ALA A 330 -14.51 0.55 -3.28
CA ALA A 330 -15.94 0.83 -3.20
C ALA A 330 -16.56 1.29 -4.53
N THR A 331 -15.76 1.52 -5.55
CA THR A 331 -16.21 2.04 -6.84
C THR A 331 -16.61 0.89 -7.77
N PRO A 332 -17.88 0.80 -8.21
CA PRO A 332 -18.29 -0.20 -9.19
C PRO A 332 -17.47 -0.10 -10.47
N SER A 333 -17.06 -1.25 -11.03
CA SER A 333 -16.23 -1.31 -12.23
C SER A 333 -14.95 -0.46 -12.13
N VAL A 334 -14.31 -0.49 -10.99
CA VAL A 334 -13.11 0.32 -10.70
C VAL A 334 -12.02 0.13 -11.76
N ASP A 335 -11.87 -1.06 -12.30
CA ASP A 335 -10.88 -1.35 -13.35
C ASP A 335 -11.17 -0.60 -14.66
N ASP A 336 -12.45 -0.40 -15.00
CA ASP A 336 -12.85 0.39 -16.15
C ASP A 336 -12.70 1.90 -15.89
N TRP A 337 -12.90 2.30 -14.62
CA TRP A 337 -12.80 3.70 -14.21
C TRP A 337 -11.34 4.17 -14.18
N ARG A 338 -10.44 3.40 -13.63
CA ARG A 338 -9.02 3.74 -13.52
C ARG A 338 -8.22 3.47 -14.79
#